data_c9dc7a317426d0deb8c90b89e324fffa
#
_entry.id   c9dc7a317426d0deb8c90b89e324fffa
#
_cell.length_a   1.000
_cell.length_b   1.000
_cell.length_c   1.000
_cell.angle_alpha   90.00
_cell.angle_beta   90.00
_cell.angle_gamma   90.00
#
_symmetry.space_group_name_H-M   'P 1'
#
loop_
_entity.id
_entity.type
_entity.pdbx_description
1 polymer ?
#
loop_
_entity_poly.entity_id
_entity_poly.type
_entity_poly.pdbx_seq_one_letter_code
_entity_poly.pdbx_strand_id
1 'polypeptide(L)'
;FSKFIVKIALPALIISSMIIPLTPEKSSDAISMFMIATLSYTVVCILAFILPRFISKNKDELGIYAFSIVFSNSGFMGFPVINAIFGKEAIFLVSIHNILFNVLVFTLGIKLIQSGKNEKTRFNIKELLNPGTIASVIGLIIFFTELKVPSIVVETMDIVGELCTPLSMITIGAMLAALPVKQMFNKKEVYILSIIRLIIMPAIVFVVLRYIFNIQDELLLGIPVVIAGMPVAANTAIMTKQYGNQSELASQGIFVSTLFSCITIPVLSAILAQLTA
;
A
#
# COMPACT_ATOMS: atom_id res chain seq x y z
N PHE A 1 -0.57 18.57 -7.39
CA PHE A 1 0.42 17.79 -6.66
C PHE A 1 0.24 16.28 -6.87
N SER A 2 -0.94 15.67 -6.69
CA SER A 2 -1.13 14.21 -6.84
C SER A 2 -0.60 13.63 -8.15
N LYS A 3 -0.83 14.32 -9.29
CA LYS A 3 -0.30 13.86 -10.58
C LYS A 3 1.23 13.90 -10.65
N PHE A 4 1.86 14.92 -10.03
CA PHE A 4 3.31 15.03 -9.97
C PHE A 4 3.91 13.92 -9.11
N ILE A 5 3.33 13.66 -7.94
CA ILE A 5 3.77 12.57 -7.06
C ILE A 5 3.74 11.23 -7.80
N VAL A 6 2.58 10.86 -8.34
CA VAL A 6 2.39 9.52 -8.96
C VAL A 6 3.18 9.35 -10.26
N LYS A 7 3.33 10.43 -11.06
CA LYS A 7 3.95 10.32 -12.38
C LYS A 7 5.44 10.64 -12.40
N ILE A 8 5.96 11.33 -11.40
CA ILE A 8 7.34 11.84 -11.40
C ILE A 8 8.06 11.50 -10.10
N ALA A 9 7.62 12.00 -8.93
CA ALA A 9 8.36 11.88 -7.69
C ALA A 9 8.44 10.41 -7.20
N LEU A 10 7.34 9.70 -7.17
CA LEU A 10 7.32 8.29 -6.75
C LEU A 10 8.10 7.37 -7.72
N PRO A 11 7.94 7.46 -9.05
CA PRO A 11 8.82 6.75 -9.97
C PRO A 11 10.31 7.05 -9.79
N ALA A 12 10.68 8.32 -9.59
CA ALA A 12 12.05 8.70 -9.35
C ALA A 12 12.60 8.07 -8.06
N LEU A 13 11.82 8.12 -6.97
CA LEU A 13 12.17 7.49 -5.69
C LEU A 13 12.36 5.97 -5.83
N ILE A 14 11.47 5.30 -6.54
CA ILE A 14 11.54 3.84 -6.76
C ILE A 14 12.78 3.49 -7.59
N ILE A 15 13.00 4.15 -8.70
CA ILE A 15 14.14 3.83 -9.58
C ILE A 15 15.46 4.11 -8.86
N SER A 16 15.61 5.27 -8.24
CA SER A 16 16.86 5.62 -7.55
C SER A 16 17.18 4.66 -6.40
N SER A 17 16.18 4.17 -5.66
CA SER A 17 16.38 3.19 -4.59
C SER A 17 16.84 1.81 -5.06
N MET A 18 16.67 1.52 -6.35
CA MET A 18 17.08 0.25 -6.97
C MET A 18 18.43 0.34 -7.69
N ILE A 19 19.05 1.53 -7.77
CA ILE A 19 20.40 1.73 -8.30
C ILE A 19 21.40 1.50 -7.16
N ILE A 20 21.53 0.25 -6.74
CA ILE A 20 22.43 -0.22 -5.68
C ILE A 20 23.25 -1.40 -6.20
N PRO A 21 24.44 -1.67 -5.63
CA PRO A 21 25.25 -2.82 -6.05
C PRO A 21 24.47 -4.15 -5.87
N LEU A 22 24.57 -5.00 -6.87
CA LEU A 22 24.04 -6.36 -6.81
C LEU A 22 24.96 -7.22 -5.94
N THR A 23 24.52 -7.47 -4.71
CA THR A 23 25.19 -8.41 -3.81
C THR A 23 24.32 -9.65 -3.62
N PRO A 24 24.93 -10.82 -3.29
CA PRO A 24 24.14 -12.01 -2.95
C PRO A 24 23.09 -11.78 -1.87
N GLU A 25 23.44 -10.95 -0.87
CA GLU A 25 22.56 -10.53 0.23
C GLU A 25 21.33 -9.74 -0.30
N LYS A 26 21.56 -8.68 -1.07
CA LYS A 26 20.48 -7.86 -1.65
C LYS A 26 19.58 -8.66 -2.60
N SER A 27 20.14 -9.60 -3.35
CA SER A 27 19.35 -10.51 -4.19
C SER A 27 18.48 -11.44 -3.34
N SER A 28 19.04 -12.00 -2.27
CA SER A 28 18.31 -12.84 -1.32
C SER A 28 17.17 -12.05 -0.65
N ASP A 29 17.43 -10.81 -0.21
CA ASP A 29 16.45 -9.94 0.40
C ASP A 29 15.30 -9.61 -0.57
N ALA A 30 15.62 -9.35 -1.85
CA ALA A 30 14.63 -9.09 -2.88
C ALA A 30 13.68 -10.28 -3.07
N ILE A 31 14.23 -11.48 -3.17
CA ILE A 31 13.45 -12.72 -3.33
C ILE A 31 12.64 -12.99 -2.06
N SER A 32 13.26 -12.85 -0.88
CA SER A 32 12.59 -13.02 0.40
C SER A 32 11.44 -12.04 0.57
N MET A 33 11.64 -10.75 0.26
CA MET A 33 10.58 -9.75 0.32
C MET A 33 9.43 -10.07 -0.63
N PHE A 34 9.70 -10.54 -1.84
CA PHE A 34 8.65 -10.94 -2.78
C PHE A 34 7.82 -12.13 -2.26
N MET A 35 8.49 -13.14 -1.67
CA MET A 35 7.81 -14.28 -1.04
C MET A 35 6.97 -13.86 0.17
N ILE A 36 7.53 -13.00 1.05
CA ILE A 36 6.84 -12.48 2.22
C ILE A 36 5.66 -11.60 1.82
N ALA A 37 5.81 -10.76 0.79
CA ALA A 37 4.69 -9.98 0.24
C ALA A 37 3.57 -10.91 -0.26
N THR A 38 3.92 -11.97 -1.00
CA THR A 38 2.95 -12.96 -1.49
C THR A 38 2.21 -13.62 -0.32
N LEU A 39 2.93 -14.03 0.71
CA LEU A 39 2.36 -14.61 1.92
C LEU A 39 1.43 -13.62 2.64
N SER A 40 1.88 -12.39 2.85
CA SER A 40 1.11 -11.34 3.51
C SER A 40 -0.19 -11.05 2.76
N TYR A 41 -0.13 -10.85 1.43
CA TYR A 41 -1.33 -10.65 0.63
C TYR A 41 -2.25 -11.87 0.61
N THR A 42 -1.71 -13.09 0.65
CA THR A 42 -2.53 -14.31 0.75
C THR A 42 -3.34 -14.31 2.05
N VAL A 43 -2.70 -14.02 3.19
CA VAL A 43 -3.37 -13.92 4.49
C VAL A 43 -4.45 -12.82 4.45
N VAL A 44 -4.08 -11.63 3.98
CA VAL A 44 -5.00 -10.49 3.90
C VAL A 44 -6.19 -10.79 2.98
N CYS A 45 -5.96 -11.45 1.83
CA CYS A 45 -7.03 -11.85 0.91
C CYS A 45 -7.98 -12.87 1.54
N ILE A 46 -7.47 -13.88 2.25
CA ILE A 46 -8.32 -14.85 2.96
C ILE A 46 -9.23 -14.13 3.95
N LEU A 47 -8.67 -13.21 4.75
CA LEU A 47 -9.43 -12.43 5.72
C LEU A 47 -10.45 -11.51 5.04
N ALA A 48 -10.14 -10.97 3.87
CA ALA A 48 -11.06 -10.12 3.11
C ALA A 48 -12.30 -10.85 2.57
N PHE A 49 -12.30 -12.17 2.48
CA PHE A 49 -13.50 -12.95 2.18
C PHE A 49 -14.39 -13.19 3.41
N ILE A 50 -13.83 -13.08 4.61
CA ILE A 50 -14.50 -13.40 5.87
C ILE A 50 -14.98 -12.13 6.58
N LEU A 51 -14.06 -11.18 6.82
CA LEU A 51 -14.28 -10.01 7.67
C LEU A 51 -15.37 -9.03 7.19
N PRO A 52 -15.59 -8.79 5.88
CA PRO A 52 -16.64 -7.87 5.43
C PRO A 52 -18.03 -8.22 5.94
N ARG A 53 -18.32 -9.52 6.14
CA ARG A 53 -19.63 -9.99 6.66
C ARG A 53 -19.88 -9.58 8.12
N PHE A 54 -18.82 -9.28 8.87
CA PHE A 54 -18.93 -8.74 10.23
C PHE A 54 -19.08 -7.22 10.24
N ILE A 55 -18.73 -6.55 9.12
CA ILE A 55 -18.86 -5.10 8.97
C ILE A 55 -20.28 -4.75 8.55
N SER A 56 -20.79 -5.36 7.47
CA SER A 56 -22.11 -5.06 6.91
C SER A 56 -22.85 -6.32 6.49
N LYS A 57 -24.19 -6.28 6.64
CA LYS A 57 -25.11 -7.29 6.10
C LYS A 57 -25.54 -6.98 4.67
N ASN A 58 -25.27 -5.78 4.18
CA ASN A 58 -25.59 -5.36 2.83
C ASN A 58 -24.60 -5.97 1.83
N LYS A 59 -25.10 -6.88 0.99
CA LYS A 59 -24.27 -7.59 0.00
C LYS A 59 -23.58 -6.66 -1.00
N ASP A 60 -24.19 -5.52 -1.33
CA ASP A 60 -23.65 -4.55 -2.29
C ASP A 60 -22.43 -3.79 -1.72
N GLU A 61 -22.26 -3.77 -0.40
CA GLU A 61 -21.16 -3.12 0.28
C GLU A 61 -19.97 -4.07 0.55
N LEU A 62 -20.20 -5.39 0.56
CA LEU A 62 -19.19 -6.36 0.96
C LEU A 62 -17.93 -6.29 0.09
N GLY A 63 -18.10 -6.09 -1.21
CA GLY A 63 -16.98 -5.98 -2.15
C GLY A 63 -16.09 -4.77 -1.87
N ILE A 64 -16.68 -3.64 -1.46
CA ILE A 64 -15.93 -2.43 -1.11
C ILE A 64 -15.19 -2.60 0.20
N TYR A 65 -15.80 -3.22 1.20
CA TYR A 65 -15.11 -3.54 2.45
C TYR A 65 -13.98 -4.55 2.22
N ALA A 66 -14.21 -5.59 1.40
CA ALA A 66 -13.16 -6.54 1.02
C ALA A 66 -11.98 -5.85 0.33
N PHE A 67 -12.26 -4.98 -0.66
CA PHE A 67 -11.25 -4.17 -1.32
C PHE A 67 -10.48 -3.30 -0.31
N SER A 68 -11.20 -2.60 0.57
CA SER A 68 -10.60 -1.72 1.59
C SER A 68 -9.76 -2.48 2.61
N ILE A 69 -10.07 -3.74 2.89
CA ILE A 69 -9.27 -4.62 3.76
C ILE A 69 -7.99 -5.08 3.04
N VAL A 70 -8.05 -5.42 1.77
CA VAL A 70 -6.86 -5.89 1.02
C VAL A 70 -5.93 -4.72 0.70
N PHE A 71 -6.46 -3.61 0.17
CA PHE A 71 -5.66 -2.57 -0.43
C PHE A 71 -5.47 -1.36 0.49
N SER A 72 -4.25 -1.23 0.97
CA SER A 72 -3.79 -0.10 1.78
C SER A 72 -3.27 1.05 0.94
N ASN A 73 -3.12 2.22 1.56
CA ASN A 73 -2.51 3.39 0.93
C ASN A 73 -0.98 3.27 0.88
N SER A 74 -0.48 2.22 0.20
CA SER A 74 0.96 1.95 0.08
C SER A 74 1.69 3.03 -0.73
N GLY A 75 1.05 3.60 -1.77
CA GLY A 75 1.68 4.58 -2.67
C GLY A 75 1.87 5.95 -2.03
N PHE A 76 0.78 6.59 -1.55
CA PHE A 76 0.86 7.95 -0.99
C PHE A 76 1.33 8.01 0.46
N MET A 77 1.09 6.97 1.25
CA MET A 77 1.49 6.92 2.66
C MET A 77 2.57 5.88 2.93
N GLY A 78 2.47 4.69 2.32
CA GLY A 78 3.37 3.59 2.62
C GLY A 78 4.84 3.95 2.35
N PHE A 79 5.18 4.44 1.16
CA PHE A 79 6.55 4.84 0.84
C PHE A 79 7.10 5.93 1.77
N PRO A 80 6.39 7.07 1.97
CA PRO A 80 6.85 8.10 2.91
C PRO A 80 7.00 7.59 4.34
N VAL A 81 6.08 6.79 4.83
CA VAL A 81 6.11 6.27 6.20
C VAL A 81 7.24 5.25 6.37
N ILE A 82 7.42 4.32 5.42
CA ILE A 82 8.53 3.36 5.43
C ILE A 82 9.87 4.09 5.41
N ASN A 83 10.01 5.11 4.55
CA ASN A 83 11.22 5.94 4.52
C ASN A 83 11.50 6.64 5.85
N ALA A 84 10.46 7.12 6.52
CA ALA A 84 10.59 7.79 7.81
C ALA A 84 10.94 6.84 8.97
N ILE A 85 10.46 5.60 8.94
CA ILE A 85 10.68 4.59 10.01
C ILE A 85 12.02 3.87 9.81
N PHE A 86 12.26 3.35 8.60
CA PHE A 86 13.36 2.43 8.29
C PHE A 86 14.45 3.04 7.41
N GLY A 87 14.28 4.30 6.95
CA GLY A 87 15.24 4.98 6.10
C GLY A 87 15.15 4.60 4.62
N LYS A 88 16.02 5.25 3.82
CA LYS A 88 16.04 5.15 2.35
C LYS A 88 16.30 3.72 1.85
N GLU A 89 17.06 2.92 2.60
CA GLU A 89 17.38 1.53 2.21
C GLU A 89 16.13 0.65 2.14
N ALA A 90 15.12 0.90 2.96
CA ALA A 90 13.87 0.17 2.94
C ALA A 90 13.02 0.42 1.67
N ILE A 91 13.28 1.52 0.94
CA ILE A 91 12.53 1.86 -0.28
C ILE A 91 12.71 0.81 -1.37
N PHE A 92 13.90 0.19 -1.47
CA PHE A 92 14.14 -0.93 -2.36
C PHE A 92 13.17 -2.10 -2.07
N LEU A 93 13.07 -2.52 -0.82
CA LEU A 93 12.24 -3.65 -0.42
C LEU A 93 10.74 -3.33 -0.50
N VAL A 94 10.31 -2.13 -0.09
CA VAL A 94 8.90 -1.74 -0.22
C VAL A 94 8.47 -1.61 -1.69
N SER A 95 9.40 -1.25 -2.58
CA SER A 95 9.12 -1.23 -4.02
C SER A 95 8.82 -2.62 -4.56
N ILE A 96 9.57 -3.64 -4.12
CA ILE A 96 9.33 -5.04 -4.47
C ILE A 96 7.98 -5.51 -3.90
N HIS A 97 7.70 -5.23 -2.64
CA HIS A 97 6.41 -5.52 -2.01
C HIS A 97 5.24 -4.88 -2.79
N ASN A 98 5.43 -3.66 -3.28
CA ASN A 98 4.39 -2.90 -3.99
C ASN A 98 4.12 -3.39 -5.43
N ILE A 99 5.02 -4.18 -6.04
CA ILE A 99 4.75 -4.83 -7.33
C ILE A 99 3.51 -5.73 -7.22
N LEU A 100 3.44 -6.52 -6.16
CA LEU A 100 2.32 -7.42 -5.93
C LEU A 100 1.03 -6.65 -5.65
N PHE A 101 1.10 -5.54 -4.89
CA PHE A 101 -0.03 -4.62 -4.72
C PHE A 101 -0.61 -4.18 -6.07
N ASN A 102 0.25 -3.68 -6.97
CA ASN A 102 -0.19 -3.19 -8.28
C ASN A 102 -0.84 -4.29 -9.14
N VAL A 103 -0.30 -5.50 -9.12
CA VAL A 103 -0.90 -6.63 -9.83
C VAL A 103 -2.26 -6.98 -9.23
N LEU A 104 -2.36 -7.08 -7.92
CA LEU A 104 -3.57 -7.49 -7.23
C LEU A 104 -4.68 -6.43 -7.29
N VAL A 105 -4.36 -5.14 -7.23
CA VAL A 105 -5.38 -4.08 -7.25
C VAL A 105 -6.16 -4.05 -8.56
N PHE A 106 -5.48 -4.28 -9.69
CA PHE A 106 -6.10 -4.29 -11.02
C PHE A 106 -6.64 -5.66 -11.46
N THR A 107 -6.35 -6.72 -10.72
CA THR A 107 -6.88 -8.07 -10.98
C THR A 107 -7.97 -8.43 -9.98
N LEU A 108 -7.56 -8.76 -8.76
CA LEU A 108 -8.46 -9.13 -7.67
C LEU A 108 -9.32 -7.93 -7.21
N GLY A 109 -8.72 -6.73 -7.13
CA GLY A 109 -9.40 -5.53 -6.64
C GLY A 109 -10.63 -5.18 -7.46
N ILE A 110 -10.54 -5.19 -8.79
CA ILE A 110 -11.70 -4.96 -9.67
C ILE A 110 -12.78 -6.02 -9.43
N LYS A 111 -12.41 -7.30 -9.32
CA LYS A 111 -13.34 -8.39 -9.04
C LYS A 111 -14.06 -8.23 -7.69
N LEU A 112 -13.34 -7.76 -6.65
CA LEU A 112 -13.92 -7.51 -5.33
C LEU A 112 -14.97 -6.39 -5.40
N ILE A 113 -14.64 -5.26 -6.02
CA ILE A 113 -15.58 -4.12 -6.15
C ILE A 113 -16.84 -4.51 -6.94
N GLN A 114 -16.71 -5.41 -7.89
CA GLN A 114 -17.82 -5.87 -8.73
C GLN A 114 -18.55 -7.09 -8.15
N SER A 115 -18.09 -7.65 -7.04
CA SER A 115 -18.74 -8.78 -6.40
C SER A 115 -20.16 -8.38 -5.96
N GLY A 116 -21.15 -9.06 -6.49
CA GLY A 116 -22.58 -8.74 -6.30
C GLY A 116 -23.27 -8.12 -7.52
N LYS A 117 -22.54 -7.81 -8.60
CA LYS A 117 -23.11 -7.31 -9.86
C LYS A 117 -23.07 -8.37 -10.96
N ASN A 118 -24.08 -8.36 -11.83
CA ASN A 118 -24.15 -9.24 -13.00
C ASN A 118 -23.24 -8.80 -14.17
N GLU A 119 -22.52 -7.70 -14.03
CA GLU A 119 -21.67 -7.16 -15.09
C GLU A 119 -20.30 -7.82 -15.07
N LYS A 120 -19.96 -8.48 -16.18
CA LYS A 120 -18.59 -9.00 -16.41
C LYS A 120 -17.70 -7.88 -16.94
N THR A 121 -16.89 -7.27 -16.10
CA THR A 121 -15.90 -6.32 -16.58
C THR A 121 -14.69 -7.06 -17.15
N ARG A 122 -14.26 -6.62 -18.33
CA ARG A 122 -13.05 -7.15 -18.95
C ARG A 122 -11.82 -6.60 -18.25
N PHE A 123 -10.91 -7.49 -17.91
CA PHE A 123 -9.58 -7.13 -17.44
C PHE A 123 -8.84 -6.32 -18.51
N ASN A 124 -8.35 -5.14 -18.14
CA ASN A 124 -7.57 -4.29 -19.03
C ASN A 124 -6.10 -4.29 -18.59
N ILE A 125 -5.26 -5.01 -19.31
CA ILE A 125 -3.83 -5.14 -19.01
C ILE A 125 -3.10 -3.78 -18.99
N LYS A 126 -3.63 -2.75 -19.68
CA LYS A 126 -3.05 -1.40 -19.69
C LYS A 126 -3.11 -0.73 -18.30
N GLU A 127 -4.01 -1.14 -17.43
CA GLU A 127 -4.11 -0.61 -16.07
C GLU A 127 -2.99 -1.10 -15.15
N LEU A 128 -2.36 -2.25 -15.48
CA LEU A 128 -1.15 -2.70 -14.81
C LEU A 128 0.07 -1.82 -15.11
N LEU A 129 0.07 -1.15 -16.26
CA LEU A 129 1.16 -0.26 -16.69
C LEU A 129 1.03 1.13 -16.07
N ASN A 130 0.86 1.20 -14.77
CA ASN A 130 0.90 2.46 -14.04
C ASN A 130 2.36 2.90 -13.79
N PRO A 131 2.62 4.21 -13.56
CA PRO A 131 3.98 4.74 -13.41
C PRO A 131 4.80 4.06 -12.32
N GLY A 132 4.18 3.65 -11.20
CA GLY A 132 4.86 2.93 -10.13
C GLY A 132 5.30 1.53 -10.54
N THR A 133 4.43 0.77 -11.24
CA THR A 133 4.79 -0.56 -11.78
C THR A 133 5.92 -0.45 -12.80
N ILE A 134 5.82 0.52 -13.73
CA ILE A 134 6.87 0.74 -14.74
C ILE A 134 8.19 1.08 -14.06
N ALA A 135 8.18 1.97 -13.06
CA ALA A 135 9.36 2.33 -12.30
C ALA A 135 9.98 1.13 -11.57
N SER A 136 9.15 0.28 -10.95
CA SER A 136 9.62 -0.93 -10.27
C SER A 136 10.27 -1.92 -11.25
N VAL A 137 9.67 -2.12 -12.42
CA VAL A 137 10.23 -3.00 -13.45
C VAL A 137 11.55 -2.44 -13.99
N ILE A 138 11.61 -1.14 -14.32
CA ILE A 138 12.85 -0.48 -14.76
C ILE A 138 13.92 -0.60 -13.68
N GLY A 139 13.58 -0.30 -12.43
CA GLY A 139 14.50 -0.39 -11.31
C GLY A 139 15.06 -1.81 -11.10
N LEU A 140 14.20 -2.85 -11.19
CA LEU A 140 14.64 -4.24 -11.12
C LEU A 140 15.56 -4.63 -12.27
N ILE A 141 15.27 -4.17 -13.50
CA ILE A 141 16.16 -4.38 -14.65
C ILE A 141 17.53 -3.76 -14.35
N ILE A 142 17.58 -2.51 -13.91
CA ILE A 142 18.83 -1.83 -13.56
C ILE A 142 19.58 -2.60 -12.47
N PHE A 143 18.88 -3.02 -11.40
CA PHE A 143 19.46 -3.77 -10.29
C PHE A 143 20.08 -5.10 -10.74
N PHE A 144 19.33 -5.94 -11.47
CA PHE A 144 19.83 -7.26 -11.89
C PHE A 144 20.84 -7.23 -13.04
N THR A 145 20.84 -6.19 -13.86
CA THR A 145 21.81 -6.04 -14.96
C THR A 145 23.04 -5.22 -14.58
N GLU A 146 23.05 -4.64 -13.36
CA GLU A 146 24.11 -3.73 -12.90
C GLU A 146 24.39 -2.59 -13.90
N LEU A 147 23.33 -2.12 -14.57
CA LEU A 147 23.47 -1.06 -15.57
C LEU A 147 24.03 0.21 -14.92
N LYS A 148 25.17 0.68 -15.42
CA LYS A 148 25.79 1.92 -14.95
C LYS A 148 24.96 3.13 -15.36
N VAL A 149 24.26 3.72 -14.40
CA VAL A 149 23.53 4.98 -14.59
C VAL A 149 24.45 6.14 -14.23
N PRO A 150 24.55 7.19 -15.09
CA PRO A 150 25.37 8.37 -14.80
C PRO A 150 24.98 9.02 -13.47
N SER A 151 25.96 9.46 -12.66
CA SER A 151 25.72 10.02 -11.31
C SER A 151 24.75 11.20 -11.34
N ILE A 152 24.85 12.08 -12.32
CA ILE A 152 23.93 13.23 -12.50
C ILE A 152 22.47 12.80 -12.61
N VAL A 153 22.19 11.65 -13.25
CA VAL A 153 20.83 11.10 -13.38
C VAL A 153 20.36 10.56 -12.05
N VAL A 154 21.21 9.83 -11.34
CA VAL A 154 20.91 9.27 -10.01
C VAL A 154 20.62 10.40 -9.02
N GLU A 155 21.50 11.40 -8.91
CA GLU A 155 21.35 12.56 -8.04
C GLU A 155 20.06 13.34 -8.35
N THR A 156 19.76 13.53 -9.64
CA THR A 156 18.52 14.21 -10.06
C THR A 156 17.29 13.40 -9.63
N MET A 157 17.30 12.08 -9.82
CA MET A 157 16.20 11.22 -9.39
C MET A 157 16.07 11.19 -7.85
N ASP A 158 17.16 11.22 -7.11
CA ASP A 158 17.15 11.31 -5.65
C ASP A 158 16.49 12.60 -5.17
N ILE A 159 16.93 13.77 -5.68
CA ILE A 159 16.35 15.08 -5.31
C ILE A 159 14.84 15.11 -5.63
N VAL A 160 14.43 14.63 -6.81
CA VAL A 160 13.02 14.59 -7.20
C VAL A 160 12.24 13.58 -6.35
N GLY A 161 12.86 12.44 -6.05
CA GLY A 161 12.27 11.38 -5.22
C GLY A 161 12.02 11.82 -3.78
N GLU A 162 12.91 12.61 -3.19
CA GLU A 162 12.77 13.16 -1.84
C GLU A 162 11.54 14.07 -1.69
N LEU A 163 11.08 14.69 -2.77
CA LEU A 163 9.83 15.45 -2.78
C LEU A 163 8.59 14.56 -2.57
N CYS A 164 8.70 13.25 -2.76
CA CYS A 164 7.57 12.32 -2.63
C CYS A 164 6.94 12.39 -1.24
N THR A 165 7.74 12.36 -0.17
CA THR A 165 7.26 12.39 1.21
C THR A 165 6.51 13.68 1.56
N PRO A 166 7.09 14.88 1.46
CA PRO A 166 6.40 16.11 1.85
C PRO A 166 5.18 16.39 0.98
N LEU A 167 5.27 16.18 -0.33
CA LEU A 167 4.13 16.42 -1.22
C LEU A 167 2.99 15.42 -1.00
N SER A 168 3.30 14.17 -0.63
CA SER A 168 2.28 13.18 -0.27
C SER A 168 1.53 13.60 0.98
N MET A 169 2.22 14.05 2.02
CA MET A 169 1.58 14.50 3.27
C MET A 169 0.70 15.72 3.04
N ILE A 170 1.17 16.72 2.27
CA ILE A 170 0.38 17.90 1.88
C ILE A 170 -0.86 17.47 1.08
N THR A 171 -0.69 16.56 0.12
CA THR A 171 -1.79 16.10 -0.73
C THR A 171 -2.85 15.35 0.08
N ILE A 172 -2.44 14.48 1.00
CA ILE A 172 -3.36 13.76 1.89
C ILE A 172 -4.13 14.74 2.76
N GLY A 173 -3.44 15.70 3.39
CA GLY A 173 -4.09 16.76 4.19
C GLY A 173 -5.11 17.56 3.38
N ALA A 174 -4.76 17.98 2.16
CA ALA A 174 -5.66 18.70 1.27
C ALA A 174 -6.86 17.84 0.82
N MET A 175 -6.66 16.54 0.55
CA MET A 175 -7.74 15.61 0.22
C MET A 175 -8.73 15.45 1.38
N LEU A 176 -8.23 15.31 2.61
CA LEU A 176 -9.08 15.22 3.80
C LEU A 176 -9.87 16.52 4.04
N ALA A 177 -9.22 17.68 3.88
CA ALA A 177 -9.86 18.99 4.07
C ALA A 177 -10.96 19.27 3.03
N ALA A 178 -10.88 18.69 1.84
CA ALA A 178 -11.85 18.89 0.77
C ALA A 178 -13.15 18.07 0.95
N LEU A 179 -13.18 17.11 1.87
CA LEU A 179 -14.33 16.24 2.08
C LEU A 179 -15.35 16.85 3.06
N PRO A 180 -16.66 16.61 2.88
CA PRO A 180 -17.70 17.12 3.78
C PRO A 180 -17.67 16.37 5.13
N VAL A 181 -16.88 16.86 6.07
CA VAL A 181 -16.53 16.22 7.35
C VAL A 181 -17.75 15.62 8.08
N LYS A 182 -18.87 16.37 8.16
CA LYS A 182 -20.08 15.88 8.85
C LYS A 182 -20.65 14.58 8.28
N GLN A 183 -20.51 14.36 6.97
CA GLN A 183 -21.03 13.15 6.31
C GLN A 183 -20.06 11.96 6.40
N MET A 184 -18.78 12.23 6.68
CA MET A 184 -17.75 11.19 6.74
C MET A 184 -17.87 10.27 7.96
N PHE A 185 -18.53 10.73 9.03
CA PHE A 185 -18.65 10.00 10.30
C PHE A 185 -20.00 9.29 10.49
N ASN A 186 -20.90 9.33 9.51
CA ASN A 186 -22.30 8.92 9.69
C ASN A 186 -22.51 7.39 9.76
N LYS A 187 -21.56 6.58 9.27
CA LYS A 187 -21.71 5.12 9.21
C LYS A 187 -20.80 4.44 10.24
N LYS A 188 -21.39 3.67 11.16
CA LYS A 188 -20.64 2.87 12.15
C LYS A 188 -19.71 1.82 11.52
N GLU A 189 -20.09 1.30 10.36
CA GLU A 189 -19.35 0.32 9.60
C GLU A 189 -17.95 0.81 9.22
N VAL A 190 -17.78 2.12 9.01
CA VAL A 190 -16.51 2.73 8.66
C VAL A 190 -15.52 2.71 9.84
N TYR A 191 -16.02 2.82 11.07
CA TYR A 191 -15.19 2.69 12.27
C TYR A 191 -14.72 1.25 12.47
N ILE A 192 -15.63 0.27 12.25
CA ILE A 192 -15.27 -1.15 12.30
C ILE A 192 -14.21 -1.47 11.24
N LEU A 193 -14.41 -0.99 10.01
CA LEU A 193 -13.41 -1.10 8.93
C LEU A 193 -12.05 -0.53 9.36
N SER A 194 -12.05 0.67 9.97
CA SER A 194 -10.83 1.34 10.41
C SER A 194 -10.10 0.55 11.49
N ILE A 195 -10.82 -0.02 12.47
CA ILE A 195 -10.24 -0.89 13.50
C ILE A 195 -9.63 -2.14 12.86
N ILE A 196 -10.38 -2.80 11.97
CA ILE A 196 -9.88 -3.97 11.25
C ILE A 196 -8.60 -3.61 10.50
N ARG A 197 -8.63 -2.52 9.74
CA ARG A 197 -7.53 -2.13 8.84
C ARG A 197 -6.28 -1.69 9.59
N LEU A 198 -6.43 -0.85 10.63
CA LEU A 198 -5.31 -0.19 11.30
C LEU A 198 -4.74 -0.98 12.48
N ILE A 199 -5.50 -1.92 13.04
CA ILE A 199 -5.11 -2.67 14.23
C ILE A 199 -5.10 -4.17 13.97
N ILE A 200 -6.21 -4.74 13.51
CA ILE A 200 -6.34 -6.20 13.37
C ILE A 200 -5.44 -6.73 12.26
N MET A 201 -5.42 -6.06 11.09
CA MET A 201 -4.63 -6.53 9.95
C MET A 201 -3.12 -6.52 10.23
N PRO A 202 -2.49 -5.43 10.71
CA PRO A 202 -1.06 -5.45 11.03
C PRO A 202 -0.74 -6.45 12.15
N ALA A 203 -1.61 -6.62 13.15
CA ALA A 203 -1.41 -7.59 14.21
C ALA A 203 -1.41 -9.03 13.69
N ILE A 204 -2.36 -9.38 12.80
CA ILE A 204 -2.41 -10.73 12.20
C ILE A 204 -1.19 -10.95 11.30
N VAL A 205 -0.84 -9.98 10.44
CA VAL A 205 0.35 -10.09 9.56
C VAL A 205 1.61 -10.27 10.41
N PHE A 206 1.76 -9.48 11.49
CA PHE A 206 2.88 -9.62 12.41
C PHE A 206 2.94 -11.03 13.04
N VAL A 207 1.83 -11.51 13.61
CA VAL A 207 1.77 -12.82 14.25
C VAL A 207 2.10 -13.94 13.26
N VAL A 208 1.54 -13.89 12.07
CA VAL A 208 1.80 -14.89 11.03
C VAL A 208 3.27 -14.88 10.61
N LEU A 209 3.83 -13.72 10.28
CA LEU A 209 5.21 -13.63 9.82
C LEU A 209 6.21 -13.97 10.94
N ARG A 210 6.02 -13.43 12.15
CA ARG A 210 6.95 -13.60 13.27
C ARG A 210 6.92 -15.00 13.86
N TYR A 211 5.73 -15.55 14.14
CA TYR A 211 5.58 -16.78 14.91
C TYR A 211 5.29 -18.01 14.07
N ILE A 212 4.63 -17.89 12.90
CA ILE A 212 4.35 -19.05 12.05
C ILE A 212 5.50 -19.26 11.05
N PHE A 213 5.98 -18.17 10.42
CA PHE A 213 7.07 -18.25 9.44
C PHE A 213 8.45 -17.89 10.00
N ASN A 214 8.52 -17.53 11.29
CA ASN A 214 9.77 -17.25 12.01
C ASN A 214 10.66 -16.19 11.35
N ILE A 215 10.06 -15.16 10.74
CA ILE A 215 10.80 -14.04 10.14
C ILE A 215 11.36 -13.18 11.27
N GLN A 216 12.71 -13.05 11.33
CA GLN A 216 13.41 -12.34 12.38
C GLN A 216 13.97 -10.99 11.89
N ASP A 217 14.22 -10.86 10.59
CA ASP A 217 14.79 -9.65 10.00
C ASP A 217 13.84 -8.45 10.15
N GLU A 218 14.37 -7.32 10.60
CA GLU A 218 13.62 -6.11 10.92
C GLU A 218 12.90 -5.54 9.70
N LEU A 219 13.56 -5.47 8.54
CA LEU A 219 12.98 -4.89 7.33
C LEU A 219 11.97 -5.87 6.68
N LEU A 220 12.33 -7.16 6.61
CA LEU A 220 11.49 -8.18 6.01
C LEU A 220 10.20 -8.42 6.81
N LEU A 221 10.23 -8.22 8.13
CA LEU A 221 9.06 -8.27 9.00
C LEU A 221 8.33 -6.91 9.04
N GLY A 222 9.07 -5.83 9.27
CA GLY A 222 8.52 -4.51 9.54
C GLY A 222 7.77 -3.91 8.34
N ILE A 223 8.33 -4.02 7.13
CA ILE A 223 7.71 -3.44 5.93
C ILE A 223 6.29 -3.99 5.68
N PRO A 224 6.06 -5.32 5.60
CA PRO A 224 4.72 -5.87 5.40
C PRO A 224 3.74 -5.51 6.52
N VAL A 225 4.21 -5.49 7.77
CA VAL A 225 3.38 -5.14 8.94
C VAL A 225 2.96 -3.68 8.89
N VAL A 226 3.90 -2.76 8.60
CA VAL A 226 3.60 -1.32 8.46
C VAL A 226 2.66 -1.09 7.28
N ILE A 227 2.89 -1.71 6.12
CA ILE A 227 1.99 -1.62 4.96
C ILE A 227 0.60 -2.18 5.30
N ALA A 228 0.53 -3.28 6.06
CA ALA A 228 -0.74 -3.81 6.56
C ALA A 228 -1.44 -2.84 7.53
N GLY A 229 -0.74 -1.98 8.23
CA GLY A 229 -1.29 -0.94 9.11
C GLY A 229 -1.59 0.40 8.42
N MET A 230 -1.33 0.55 7.11
CA MET A 230 -1.70 1.76 6.38
C MET A 230 -3.21 1.88 6.24
N PRO A 231 -3.78 3.11 6.17
CA PRO A 231 -5.21 3.32 5.96
C PRO A 231 -5.68 2.78 4.60
N VAL A 232 -6.97 2.85 4.36
CA VAL A 232 -7.59 2.46 3.09
C VAL A 232 -6.94 3.22 1.92
N ALA A 233 -6.68 2.53 0.83
CA ALA A 233 -6.03 3.08 -0.36
C ALA A 233 -6.76 4.31 -0.90
N ALA A 234 -6.04 5.40 -1.17
CA ALA A 234 -6.62 6.65 -1.67
C ALA A 234 -7.33 6.48 -3.03
N ASN A 235 -6.91 5.51 -3.85
CA ASN A 235 -7.54 5.21 -5.12
C ASN A 235 -8.84 4.40 -5.02
N THR A 236 -9.22 3.92 -3.82
CA THR A 236 -10.45 3.13 -3.60
C THR A 236 -11.69 3.89 -4.09
N ALA A 237 -11.80 5.20 -3.82
CA ALA A 237 -12.94 6.01 -4.28
C ALA A 237 -13.00 6.11 -5.82
N ILE A 238 -11.85 6.22 -6.49
CA ILE A 238 -11.77 6.26 -7.96
C ILE A 238 -12.16 4.90 -8.54
N MET A 239 -11.60 3.82 -8.01
CA MET A 239 -11.90 2.45 -8.44
C MET A 239 -13.39 2.13 -8.23
N THR A 240 -13.95 2.54 -7.10
CA THR A 240 -15.38 2.33 -6.81
C THR A 240 -16.28 3.16 -7.72
N LYS A 241 -15.86 4.37 -8.08
CA LYS A 241 -16.61 5.20 -9.05
C LYS A 241 -16.58 4.61 -10.46
N GLN A 242 -15.46 4.00 -10.84
CA GLN A 242 -15.27 3.42 -12.18
C GLN A 242 -15.91 2.04 -12.31
N TYR A 243 -15.80 1.19 -11.31
CA TYR A 243 -16.19 -0.22 -11.34
C TYR A 243 -17.33 -0.58 -10.37
N GLY A 244 -17.70 0.33 -9.47
CA GLY A 244 -18.71 0.16 -8.42
C GLY A 244 -19.80 1.22 -8.47
N ASN A 245 -20.59 1.36 -7.38
CA ASN A 245 -21.67 2.35 -7.25
C ASN A 245 -21.61 3.11 -5.91
N GLN A 246 -20.68 2.79 -5.01
CA GLN A 246 -20.69 3.29 -3.64
C GLN A 246 -19.42 4.08 -3.33
N SER A 247 -19.11 5.08 -4.18
CA SER A 247 -17.93 5.93 -4.02
C SER A 247 -17.97 6.78 -2.74
N GLU A 248 -19.16 7.06 -2.21
CA GLU A 248 -19.33 7.77 -0.94
C GLU A 248 -18.83 6.91 0.23
N LEU A 249 -19.24 5.64 0.29
CA LEU A 249 -18.76 4.70 1.32
C LEU A 249 -17.25 4.53 1.26
N ALA A 250 -16.68 4.42 0.06
CA ALA A 250 -15.23 4.36 -0.13
C ALA A 250 -14.54 5.62 0.39
N SER A 251 -15.10 6.80 0.11
CA SER A 251 -14.57 8.09 0.60
C SER A 251 -14.62 8.21 2.12
N GLN A 252 -15.70 7.74 2.74
CA GLN A 252 -15.84 7.67 4.20
C GLN A 252 -14.77 6.76 4.81
N GLY A 253 -14.56 5.56 4.22
CA GLY A 253 -13.53 4.61 4.65
C GLY A 253 -12.12 5.19 4.56
N ILE A 254 -11.80 5.86 3.45
CA ILE A 254 -10.51 6.56 3.26
C ILE A 254 -10.34 7.64 4.32
N PHE A 255 -11.34 8.50 4.51
CA PHE A 255 -11.26 9.64 5.43
C PHE A 255 -11.02 9.19 6.87
N VAL A 256 -11.90 8.32 7.40
CA VAL A 256 -11.86 7.91 8.81
C VAL A 256 -10.60 7.09 9.09
N SER A 257 -10.25 6.15 8.21
CA SER A 257 -9.03 5.37 8.42
C SER A 257 -7.77 6.22 8.32
N THR A 258 -7.72 7.21 7.40
CA THR A 258 -6.56 8.11 7.29
C THR A 258 -6.44 9.02 8.51
N LEU A 259 -7.56 9.53 9.04
CA LEU A 259 -7.55 10.35 10.24
C LEU A 259 -7.02 9.55 11.45
N PHE A 260 -7.50 8.33 11.65
CA PHE A 260 -7.04 7.47 12.76
C PHE A 260 -5.61 6.97 12.56
N SER A 261 -5.15 6.85 11.33
CA SER A 261 -3.77 6.44 11.04
C SER A 261 -2.72 7.42 11.56
N CYS A 262 -3.08 8.70 11.74
CA CYS A 262 -2.18 9.68 12.36
C CYS A 262 -1.75 9.29 13.79
N ILE A 263 -2.56 8.48 14.49
CA ILE A 263 -2.25 7.96 15.82
C ILE A 263 -1.74 6.52 15.73
N THR A 264 -2.41 5.67 14.94
CA THR A 264 -2.10 4.24 14.93
C THR A 264 -0.76 3.92 14.28
N ILE A 265 -0.31 4.68 13.27
CA ILE A 265 1.00 4.44 12.62
C ILE A 265 2.16 4.72 13.57
N PRO A 266 2.26 5.89 14.26
CA PRO A 266 3.31 6.10 15.25
C PRO A 266 3.30 5.06 16.39
N VAL A 267 2.12 4.64 16.86
CA VAL A 267 2.01 3.60 17.87
C VAL A 267 2.50 2.25 17.34
N LEU A 268 2.09 1.88 16.13
CA LEU A 268 2.53 0.64 15.48
C LEU A 268 4.04 0.61 15.29
N SER A 269 4.65 1.72 14.82
CA SER A 269 6.10 1.81 14.63
C SER A 269 6.87 1.71 15.95
N ALA A 270 6.36 2.34 17.02
CA ALA A 270 6.96 2.24 18.35
C ALA A 270 6.89 0.81 18.91
N ILE A 271 5.77 0.11 18.72
CA ILE A 271 5.60 -1.30 19.13
C ILE A 271 6.56 -2.20 18.32
N LEU A 272 6.64 -2.00 17.00
CA LEU A 272 7.54 -2.78 16.15
C LEU A 272 9.00 -2.61 16.59
N ALA A 273 9.45 -1.38 16.81
CA ALA A 273 10.81 -1.10 17.27
C ALA A 273 11.16 -1.82 18.59
N GLN A 274 10.19 -2.00 19.50
CA GLN A 274 10.38 -2.74 20.75
C GLN A 274 10.37 -4.27 20.56
N LEU A 275 9.66 -4.78 19.55
CA LEU A 275 9.51 -6.21 19.31
C LEU A 275 10.62 -6.78 18.40
N THR A 276 11.34 -5.90 17.67
CA THR A 276 12.43 -6.27 16.77
C THR A 276 13.82 -5.93 17.37
N ALA A 277 13.88 -5.10 18.42
CA ALA A 277 15.08 -4.89 19.23
C ALA A 277 15.38 -6.10 20.14
#